data_1a8c50f963713ca0187ed3f4330ecc01
#
_entry.id   1a8c50f963713ca0187ed3f4330ecc01
#
_cell.length_a   1.000
_cell.length_b   1.000
_cell.length_c   1.000
_cell.angle_alpha   90.00
_cell.angle_beta   90.00
_cell.angle_gamma   90.00
#
_symmetry.space_group_name_H-M   'P 1'
#
loop_
_entity.id
_entity.type
_entity.pdbx_description
1 polymer ?
#
loop_
_entity_poly.entity_id
_entity_poly.type
_entity_poly.pdbx_seq_one_letter_code
_entity_poly.pdbx_strand_id
1 'polypeptide(L)'
;KNDVECTPLVYEKEIKTLVPGICYNFHLDIQGDYEPKALISTVTVDDFTEVTDNITVKPWETKTYKVTLTADETMGKVTGAGEVKAGEEVTISAVPNDGYEFVSWSDGSTEATRKITVTKDITLTATFAEKPSYSALYIIYGNEWQASKSNSLERQADNHTWKKTITLTDSNKDFSGNGPGFFIVSSTGYDYTAFYGGSADVLTKGDNNTYPQTLITAEAGTYDFSFNDKTLKYSLEKVKTIEEYKAELQALITSYENDDPNGYDYTEASLKAYNDALAAAKEALNSPDINVVKNAKEALEKAYKALTTGSTDVELPDIG
;
A
#
# COMPACT_ATOMS: atom_id res chain seq x y z
N LYS A 1 0.14 35.55 15.03
CA LYS A 1 1.40 35.92 15.74
C LYS A 1 1.75 34.69 16.54
N ASN A 2 2.66 33.89 16.02
CA ASN A 2 3.21 32.74 16.74
C ASN A 2 4.37 33.31 17.58
N ASP A 3 4.20 33.28 18.88
CA ASP A 3 5.28 33.54 19.79
C ASP A 3 6.27 32.37 19.70
N VAL A 4 7.32 32.56 18.92
CA VAL A 4 8.46 31.64 18.95
C VAL A 4 9.14 31.92 20.30
N GLU A 5 9.09 30.97 21.23
CA GLU A 5 9.88 30.98 22.43
C GLU A 5 11.36 31.01 22.03
N CYS A 6 11.93 32.18 21.98
CA CYS A 6 13.36 32.32 21.88
C CYS A 6 13.96 31.91 23.22
N THR A 7 14.81 30.90 23.22
CA THR A 7 15.62 30.61 24.40
C THR A 7 16.44 31.84 24.72
N PRO A 8 16.34 32.42 25.92
CA PRO A 8 17.06 33.65 26.24
C PRO A 8 18.56 33.38 26.13
N LEU A 9 19.26 34.32 25.50
CA LEU A 9 20.71 34.29 25.45
C LEU A 9 21.20 34.63 26.88
N VAL A 10 21.66 33.63 27.62
CA VAL A 10 22.25 33.83 28.94
C VAL A 10 23.76 33.94 28.73
N TYR A 11 24.27 35.14 28.90
CA TYR A 11 25.72 35.37 28.99
C TYR A 11 26.09 35.43 30.45
N GLU A 12 26.75 34.42 30.96
CA GLU A 12 27.36 34.41 32.29
C GLU A 12 28.85 34.71 32.17
N LYS A 13 29.26 35.93 32.47
CA LYS A 13 30.64 36.28 32.77
C LYS A 13 30.78 36.33 34.27
N GLU A 14 31.54 35.42 34.82
CA GLU A 14 31.91 35.49 36.23
C GLU A 14 32.80 36.73 36.47
N ILE A 15 32.22 37.79 37.03
CA ILE A 15 32.98 38.93 37.49
C ILE A 15 33.50 38.61 38.88
N LYS A 16 34.75 38.16 38.94
CA LYS A 16 35.34 37.61 40.19
C LYS A 16 35.42 38.56 41.36
N THR A 17 35.42 39.86 41.13
CA THR A 17 35.34 40.86 42.21
C THR A 17 34.98 42.22 41.63
N LEU A 18 33.89 42.80 42.08
CA LEU A 18 33.61 44.23 41.91
C LEU A 18 34.37 44.98 42.98
N VAL A 19 35.21 45.91 42.57
CA VAL A 19 36.00 46.74 43.50
C VAL A 19 35.14 47.94 43.86
N PRO A 20 34.87 48.23 45.14
CA PRO A 20 34.13 49.40 45.54
C PRO A 20 34.80 50.71 45.01
N GLY A 21 34.00 51.61 44.46
CA GLY A 21 34.48 52.87 43.88
C GLY A 21 34.88 52.82 42.41
N ILE A 22 34.62 51.69 41.71
CA ILE A 22 34.88 51.53 40.26
C ILE A 22 33.53 51.40 39.53
N CYS A 23 33.26 52.25 38.54
CA CYS A 23 32.12 52.15 37.63
C CYS A 23 32.51 51.22 36.47
N TYR A 24 31.72 50.16 36.28
CA TYR A 24 31.94 49.19 35.20
C TYR A 24 30.92 49.46 34.09
N ASN A 25 31.39 49.94 32.93
CA ASN A 25 30.55 50.10 31.74
C ASN A 25 30.71 48.87 30.87
N PHE A 26 29.63 48.18 30.65
CA PHE A 26 29.59 47.04 29.71
C PHE A 26 29.06 47.55 28.36
N HIS A 27 29.90 47.47 27.33
CA HIS A 27 29.50 47.73 25.97
C HIS A 27 29.15 46.41 25.32
N LEU A 28 27.86 46.26 24.95
CA LEU A 28 27.36 45.06 24.23
C LEU A 28 27.32 45.38 22.75
N ASP A 29 28.25 44.79 21.99
CA ASP A 29 28.27 44.90 20.52
C ASP A 29 27.58 43.66 19.94
N ILE A 30 26.35 43.85 19.43
CA ILE A 30 25.54 42.78 18.80
C ILE A 30 25.75 42.88 17.31
N GLN A 31 26.56 41.93 16.76
CA GLN A 31 26.81 41.83 15.33
C GLN A 31 25.81 40.87 14.69
N GLY A 32 25.04 41.32 13.70
CA GLY A 32 24.08 40.57 12.90
C GLY A 32 22.74 41.29 12.68
N ASP A 33 21.94 40.82 11.75
CA ASP A 33 20.61 41.31 11.43
C ASP A 33 19.59 40.90 12.50
N TYR A 34 19.76 41.39 13.71
CA TYR A 34 18.87 41.09 14.80
C TYR A 34 18.16 42.37 15.23
N GLU A 35 16.84 42.39 15.20
CA GLU A 35 16.07 43.42 15.93
C GLU A 35 16.09 43.09 17.43
N PRO A 36 16.88 43.80 18.25
CA PRO A 36 16.92 43.52 19.66
C PRO A 36 15.64 44.05 20.32
N LYS A 37 14.75 43.13 20.70
CA LYS A 37 13.83 43.44 21.80
C LYS A 37 14.63 43.35 23.07
N ALA A 38 15.37 44.43 23.31
CA ALA A 38 16.36 44.50 24.33
C ALA A 38 15.79 44.31 25.70
N LEU A 39 16.42 43.46 26.44
CA LEU A 39 16.34 43.50 27.86
C LEU A 39 17.52 44.21 28.44
N ILE A 40 17.34 45.41 28.88
CA ILE A 40 18.33 46.09 29.69
C ILE A 40 17.95 45.84 31.13
N SER A 41 18.73 45.03 31.79
CA SER A 41 18.72 44.99 33.24
C SER A 41 19.55 46.15 33.77
N THR A 42 18.93 47.09 34.46
CA THR A 42 19.59 48.18 35.12
C THR A 42 20.30 47.65 36.38
N VAL A 43 21.62 47.69 36.36
CA VAL A 43 22.39 47.53 37.60
C VAL A 43 22.71 48.95 38.10
N THR A 44 22.13 49.37 39.21
CA THR A 44 22.43 50.63 39.88
C THR A 44 23.54 50.34 40.88
N VAL A 45 24.65 50.98 40.73
CA VAL A 45 25.75 50.90 41.69
C VAL A 45 26.26 52.31 42.00
N ASP A 46 26.25 52.66 43.26
CA ASP A 46 26.72 53.95 43.73
C ASP A 46 28.22 53.96 43.99
N ASP A 47 28.92 55.02 43.53
CA ASP A 47 30.38 55.30 43.72
C ASP A 47 31.38 54.43 42.97
N PHE A 48 31.59 54.66 41.64
CA PHE A 48 32.59 53.91 40.88
C PHE A 48 33.46 54.72 39.93
N THR A 49 34.74 54.23 39.75
CA THR A 49 35.59 54.65 38.66
C THR A 49 35.27 53.83 37.40
N GLU A 50 35.17 54.48 36.25
CA GLU A 50 34.82 53.83 35.00
C GLU A 50 35.89 52.85 34.50
N VAL A 51 35.53 51.61 34.32
CA VAL A 51 36.34 50.61 33.61
C VAL A 51 35.52 50.10 32.46
N THR A 52 35.97 50.32 31.23
CA THR A 52 35.27 49.87 30.02
C THR A 52 35.78 48.47 29.62
N ASP A 53 34.89 47.48 29.63
CA ASP A 53 35.16 46.15 29.09
C ASP A 53 34.30 45.91 27.86
N ASN A 54 34.91 45.50 26.75
CA ASN A 54 34.22 45.21 25.50
C ASN A 54 33.79 43.75 25.46
N ILE A 55 32.50 43.54 25.42
CA ILE A 55 31.91 42.19 25.27
C ILE A 55 31.54 41.98 23.81
N THR A 56 32.22 41.07 23.14
CA THR A 56 31.84 40.65 21.80
C THR A 56 30.89 39.46 21.90
N VAL A 57 29.65 39.67 21.53
CA VAL A 57 28.65 38.61 21.43
C VAL A 57 28.76 38.00 20.05
N LYS A 58 29.01 36.69 19.97
CA LYS A 58 28.93 35.97 18.69
C LYS A 58 27.51 36.02 18.15
N PRO A 59 27.35 36.17 16.81
CA PRO A 59 26.01 36.09 16.22
C PRO A 59 25.35 34.75 16.59
N TRP A 60 24.05 34.81 16.85
CA TRP A 60 23.26 33.61 17.00
C TRP A 60 23.33 32.77 15.69
N GLU A 61 23.89 31.57 15.75
CA GLU A 61 23.80 30.64 14.64
C GLU A 61 22.34 30.15 14.57
N THR A 62 21.60 30.66 13.59
CA THR A 62 20.24 30.17 13.32
C THR A 62 20.32 28.71 12.97
N LYS A 63 19.78 27.86 13.84
CA LYS A 63 19.73 26.42 13.59
C LYS A 63 18.89 26.18 12.33
N THR A 64 19.46 25.50 11.37
CA THR A 64 18.75 25.06 10.15
C THR A 64 18.48 23.59 10.21
N TYR A 65 17.42 23.18 9.53
CA TYR A 65 17.06 21.78 9.34
C TYR A 65 16.89 21.49 7.86
N LYS A 66 17.18 20.26 7.49
CA LYS A 66 17.12 19.82 6.10
C LYS A 66 15.73 19.22 5.80
N VAL A 67 15.07 19.75 4.78
CA VAL A 67 13.88 19.16 4.16
C VAL A 67 14.34 18.39 2.94
N THR A 68 14.18 17.07 2.95
CA THR A 68 14.49 16.17 1.85
C THR A 68 13.20 15.64 1.25
N LEU A 69 13.00 15.85 -0.05
CA LEU A 69 11.83 15.37 -0.78
C LEU A 69 12.31 14.39 -1.86
N THR A 70 11.60 13.28 -2.00
CA THR A 70 11.87 12.26 -3.01
C THR A 70 10.61 11.89 -3.76
N ALA A 71 10.75 11.48 -5.02
CA ALA A 71 9.68 10.96 -5.87
C ALA A 71 10.28 10.07 -6.95
N ASP A 72 9.44 9.28 -7.60
CA ASP A 72 9.75 8.69 -8.89
C ASP A 72 9.59 9.78 -9.98
N GLU A 73 10.73 10.25 -10.51
CA GLU A 73 10.75 11.33 -11.48
C GLU A 73 10.07 10.98 -12.82
N THR A 74 9.86 9.70 -13.11
CA THR A 74 9.10 9.25 -14.28
C THR A 74 7.61 9.54 -14.12
N MET A 75 7.11 9.59 -12.88
CA MET A 75 5.70 9.79 -12.55
C MET A 75 5.38 11.23 -12.13
N GLY A 76 6.36 11.96 -11.57
CA GLY A 76 6.13 13.32 -11.08
C GLY A 76 7.35 13.96 -10.47
N LYS A 77 7.22 15.23 -10.08
CA LYS A 77 8.30 16.04 -9.51
C LYS A 77 7.89 16.61 -8.17
N VAL A 78 8.88 16.84 -7.31
CA VAL A 78 8.69 17.49 -6.01
C VAL A 78 9.51 18.77 -5.91
N THR A 79 8.97 19.76 -5.20
CA THR A 79 9.63 21.06 -4.95
C THR A 79 9.46 21.45 -3.50
N GLY A 80 10.34 22.32 -3.00
CA GLY A 80 10.35 22.80 -1.61
C GLY A 80 11.37 22.11 -0.71
N ALA A 81 12.27 21.28 -1.31
CA ALA A 81 13.43 20.72 -0.59
C ALA A 81 14.50 21.79 -0.34
N GLY A 82 15.29 21.63 0.73
CA GLY A 82 16.38 22.53 1.05
C GLY A 82 16.63 22.69 2.54
N GLU A 83 17.51 23.63 2.87
CA GLU A 83 17.75 24.03 4.26
C GLU A 83 16.78 25.15 4.65
N VAL A 84 16.15 25.00 5.80
CA VAL A 84 15.12 25.91 6.32
C VAL A 84 15.46 26.24 7.77
N LYS A 85 15.30 27.50 8.18
CA LYS A 85 15.56 27.90 9.56
C LYS A 85 14.53 27.26 10.51
N ALA A 86 14.98 26.96 11.70
CA ALA A 86 14.11 26.39 12.73
C ALA A 86 12.87 27.27 12.99
N GLY A 87 11.69 26.65 12.90
CA GLY A 87 10.40 27.33 13.10
C GLY A 87 9.82 28.05 11.88
N GLU A 88 10.53 28.09 10.75
CA GLU A 88 9.98 28.67 9.51
C GLU A 88 9.07 27.64 8.80
N GLU A 89 8.13 28.19 8.03
CA GLU A 89 7.27 27.41 7.14
C GLU A 89 7.89 27.30 5.75
N VAL A 90 7.86 26.10 5.18
CA VAL A 90 8.19 25.88 3.77
C VAL A 90 6.97 25.28 3.04
N THR A 91 6.74 25.74 1.82
CA THR A 91 5.74 25.12 0.95
C THR A 91 6.39 23.97 0.19
N ILE A 92 5.87 22.75 0.38
CA ILE A 92 6.24 21.59 -0.41
C ILE A 92 5.16 21.33 -1.45
N SER A 93 5.56 20.83 -2.62
CA SER A 93 4.62 20.50 -3.69
C SER A 93 5.05 19.26 -4.45
N ALA A 94 4.07 18.41 -4.77
CA ALA A 94 4.21 17.26 -5.65
C ALA A 94 3.39 17.51 -6.93
N VAL A 95 4.05 17.53 -8.07
CA VAL A 95 3.44 17.81 -9.38
C VAL A 95 3.53 16.56 -10.24
N PRO A 96 2.41 15.88 -10.52
CA PRO A 96 2.43 14.69 -11.36
C PRO A 96 2.76 15.06 -12.83
N ASN A 97 3.44 14.15 -13.52
CA ASN A 97 3.62 14.21 -14.96
C ASN A 97 2.31 13.86 -15.70
N ASP A 98 2.27 14.12 -17.01
CA ASP A 98 1.11 13.76 -17.83
C ASP A 98 0.81 12.26 -17.74
N GLY A 99 -0.47 11.93 -17.56
CA GLY A 99 -0.91 10.54 -17.35
C GLY A 99 -0.83 10.02 -15.92
N TYR A 100 -0.32 10.81 -14.98
CA TYR A 100 -0.21 10.45 -13.57
C TYR A 100 -1.05 11.36 -12.67
N GLU A 101 -1.31 10.92 -11.46
CA GLU A 101 -1.94 11.68 -10.38
C GLU A 101 -1.17 11.51 -9.08
N PHE A 102 -1.20 12.53 -8.24
CA PHE A 102 -0.62 12.45 -6.90
C PHE A 102 -1.53 11.64 -5.98
N VAL A 103 -0.97 10.70 -5.23
CA VAL A 103 -1.70 9.86 -4.29
C VAL A 103 -1.54 10.38 -2.87
N SER A 104 -0.30 10.43 -2.37
CA SER A 104 -0.03 10.84 -1.00
C SER A 104 1.46 11.13 -0.77
N TRP A 105 1.74 11.84 0.30
CA TRP A 105 3.05 11.89 0.91
C TRP A 105 3.26 10.69 1.87
N SER A 106 4.52 10.35 2.15
CA SER A 106 4.86 9.22 3.05
C SER A 106 4.37 9.36 4.49
N ASP A 107 3.95 10.55 4.91
CA ASP A 107 3.31 10.81 6.20
C ASP A 107 1.77 10.64 6.16
N GLY A 108 1.21 10.19 5.04
CA GLY A 108 -0.21 9.94 4.82
C GLY A 108 -1.01 11.15 4.33
N SER A 109 -0.40 12.33 4.17
CA SER A 109 -1.10 13.49 3.65
C SER A 109 -1.44 13.33 2.17
N THR A 110 -2.67 13.66 1.79
CA THR A 110 -3.18 13.66 0.40
C THR A 110 -3.21 15.05 -0.25
N GLU A 111 -2.70 16.07 0.44
CA GLU A 111 -2.55 17.41 -0.12
C GLU A 111 -1.27 17.50 -0.94
N ALA A 112 -1.39 17.57 -2.26
CA ALA A 112 -0.24 17.63 -3.16
C ALA A 112 0.67 18.85 -2.88
N THR A 113 0.07 19.99 -2.52
CA THR A 113 0.78 21.21 -2.14
C THR A 113 0.34 21.65 -0.77
N ARG A 114 1.29 21.78 0.17
CA ARG A 114 1.00 22.19 1.55
C ARG A 114 2.18 22.93 2.19
N LYS A 115 1.91 23.60 3.28
CA LYS A 115 2.93 24.19 4.14
C LYS A 115 3.26 23.26 5.29
N ILE A 116 4.54 23.19 5.63
CA ILE A 116 5.05 22.46 6.78
C ILE A 116 5.92 23.38 7.62
N THR A 117 5.78 23.34 8.95
CA THR A 117 6.66 24.06 9.89
C THR A 117 7.86 23.19 10.20
N VAL A 118 9.08 23.70 10.01
CA VAL A 118 10.31 22.93 10.10
C VAL A 118 10.92 23.08 11.50
N THR A 119 10.76 22.05 12.34
CA THR A 119 11.34 21.99 13.71
C THR A 119 12.43 20.95 13.88
N LYS A 120 12.63 20.11 12.86
CA LYS A 120 13.65 19.04 12.78
C LYS A 120 13.89 18.70 11.31
N ASP A 121 14.90 17.86 11.04
CA ASP A 121 15.09 17.29 9.70
C ASP A 121 13.84 16.48 9.28
N ILE A 122 13.39 16.70 8.05
CA ILE A 122 12.18 16.09 7.49
C ILE A 122 12.56 15.39 6.19
N THR A 123 12.11 14.13 6.06
CA THR A 123 12.20 13.38 4.80
C THR A 123 10.80 12.93 4.41
N LEU A 124 10.35 13.33 3.21
CA LEU A 124 9.05 12.95 2.66
C LEU A 124 9.22 12.39 1.25
N THR A 125 8.47 11.34 0.95
CA THR A 125 8.38 10.76 -0.39
C THR A 125 6.99 11.00 -0.95
N ALA A 126 6.91 11.53 -2.16
CA ALA A 126 5.65 11.63 -2.90
C ALA A 126 5.38 10.33 -3.64
N THR A 127 4.15 9.82 -3.50
CA THR A 127 3.64 8.66 -4.24
C THR A 127 2.70 9.15 -5.33
N PHE A 128 2.94 8.68 -6.55
CA PHE A 128 2.08 8.93 -7.71
C PHE A 128 1.50 7.62 -8.23
N ALA A 129 0.38 7.69 -8.94
CA ALA A 129 -0.23 6.58 -9.66
C ALA A 129 -0.60 7.00 -11.09
N GLU A 130 -0.66 6.06 -12.00
CA GLU A 130 -1.21 6.32 -13.34
C GLU A 130 -2.69 6.71 -13.21
N LYS A 131 -3.13 7.68 -13.99
CA LYS A 131 -4.55 8.06 -14.06
C LYS A 131 -5.35 6.92 -14.65
N PRO A 132 -6.56 6.65 -14.11
CA PRO A 132 -7.43 5.63 -14.70
C PRO A 132 -7.82 5.98 -16.12
N SER A 133 -7.80 4.98 -17.01
CA SER A 133 -8.28 5.16 -18.39
C SER A 133 -9.78 5.45 -18.47
N TYR A 134 -10.53 4.94 -17.49
CA TYR A 134 -11.99 5.05 -17.42
C TYR A 134 -12.44 5.42 -16.01
N SER A 135 -13.51 6.21 -15.94
CA SER A 135 -14.17 6.49 -14.65
C SER A 135 -14.90 5.28 -14.09
N ALA A 136 -15.46 4.44 -14.95
CA ALA A 136 -16.12 3.17 -14.62
C ALA A 136 -16.12 2.24 -15.83
N LEU A 137 -16.14 0.94 -15.56
CA LEU A 137 -16.42 -0.12 -16.53
C LEU A 137 -17.58 -0.99 -16.03
N TYR A 138 -18.34 -1.56 -16.96
CA TYR A 138 -19.54 -2.32 -16.69
C TYR A 138 -19.59 -3.60 -17.50
N ILE A 139 -20.32 -4.60 -17.00
CA ILE A 139 -20.65 -5.82 -17.72
C ILE A 139 -21.97 -5.62 -18.48
N ILE A 140 -22.00 -6.05 -19.74
CA ILE A 140 -23.22 -6.32 -20.50
C ILE A 140 -23.27 -7.84 -20.75
N TYR A 141 -24.30 -8.51 -20.27
CA TYR A 141 -24.49 -9.92 -20.60
C TYR A 141 -24.99 -10.08 -22.04
N GLY A 142 -24.76 -11.25 -22.63
CA GLY A 142 -24.96 -11.48 -24.05
C GLY A 142 -26.37 -11.19 -24.60
N ASN A 143 -27.39 -11.24 -23.75
CA ASN A 143 -28.78 -10.92 -24.08
C ASN A 143 -29.21 -9.48 -23.74
N GLU A 144 -28.29 -8.64 -23.30
CA GLU A 144 -28.56 -7.26 -22.90
C GLU A 144 -28.02 -6.28 -23.96
N TRP A 145 -28.69 -5.12 -24.08
CA TRP A 145 -28.25 -4.03 -24.93
C TRP A 145 -27.58 -2.89 -24.17
N GLN A 146 -27.78 -2.84 -22.87
CA GLN A 146 -27.25 -1.79 -22.00
C GLN A 146 -26.75 -2.37 -20.69
N ALA A 147 -25.66 -1.81 -20.19
CA ALA A 147 -25.16 -2.16 -18.88
C ALA A 147 -26.01 -1.57 -17.78
N SER A 148 -26.27 -2.36 -16.75
CA SER A 148 -26.84 -1.89 -15.49
C SER A 148 -25.75 -1.31 -14.59
N LYS A 149 -26.08 -0.29 -13.78
CA LYS A 149 -25.19 0.22 -12.74
C LYS A 149 -24.77 -0.84 -11.72
N SER A 150 -25.64 -1.83 -11.46
CA SER A 150 -25.32 -2.99 -10.60
C SER A 150 -24.22 -3.88 -11.19
N ASN A 151 -23.96 -3.77 -12.48
CA ASN A 151 -22.95 -4.53 -13.22
C ASN A 151 -21.62 -3.76 -13.35
N SER A 152 -21.40 -2.70 -12.57
CA SER A 152 -20.10 -2.03 -12.52
C SER A 152 -19.01 -2.95 -11.99
N LEU A 153 -17.82 -2.84 -12.59
CA LEU A 153 -16.61 -3.46 -12.07
C LEU A 153 -15.98 -2.56 -10.99
N GLU A 154 -15.27 -3.17 -10.05
CA GLU A 154 -14.51 -2.48 -9.02
C GLU A 154 -13.09 -2.23 -9.51
N ARG A 155 -12.71 -0.94 -9.57
CA ARG A 155 -11.36 -0.55 -9.92
C ARG A 155 -10.40 -0.81 -8.77
N GLN A 156 -9.25 -1.42 -9.08
CA GLN A 156 -8.20 -1.71 -8.10
C GLN A 156 -7.24 -0.51 -7.94
N ALA A 157 -6.35 -0.60 -6.96
CA ALA A 157 -5.42 0.46 -6.59
C ALA A 157 -4.39 0.84 -7.68
N ASP A 158 -4.16 -0.04 -8.67
CA ASP A 158 -3.30 0.23 -9.83
C ASP A 158 -3.96 1.09 -10.92
N ASN A 159 -5.22 1.49 -10.70
CA ASN A 159 -6.06 2.29 -11.60
C ASN A 159 -6.42 1.64 -12.95
N HIS A 160 -5.89 0.46 -13.26
CA HIS A 160 -6.08 -0.22 -14.55
C HIS A 160 -6.69 -1.62 -14.42
N THR A 161 -6.59 -2.25 -13.26
CA THR A 161 -7.21 -3.55 -13.00
C THR A 161 -8.62 -3.37 -12.44
N TRP A 162 -9.56 -4.11 -13.03
CA TRP A 162 -10.98 -4.09 -12.72
C TRP A 162 -11.42 -5.48 -12.32
N LYS A 163 -12.22 -5.62 -11.27
CA LYS A 163 -12.68 -6.91 -10.76
C LYS A 163 -14.17 -6.93 -10.50
N LYS A 164 -14.77 -8.11 -10.63
CA LYS A 164 -16.13 -8.39 -10.22
C LYS A 164 -16.35 -9.90 -10.13
N THR A 165 -17.07 -10.34 -9.12
CA THR A 165 -17.69 -11.68 -9.16
C THR A 165 -18.94 -11.62 -10.03
N ILE A 166 -19.01 -12.44 -11.07
CA ILE A 166 -20.10 -12.50 -12.03
C ILE A 166 -20.74 -13.90 -12.05
N THR A 167 -22.01 -13.96 -12.34
CA THR A 167 -22.72 -15.24 -12.55
C THR A 167 -23.23 -15.30 -13.98
N LEU A 168 -22.78 -16.31 -14.71
CA LEU A 168 -23.24 -16.62 -16.05
C LEU A 168 -24.31 -17.71 -15.97
N THR A 169 -25.37 -17.52 -16.72
CA THR A 169 -26.47 -18.48 -16.86
C THR A 169 -26.67 -18.84 -18.33
N ASP A 170 -27.34 -19.95 -18.62
CA ASP A 170 -27.66 -20.35 -19.99
C ASP A 170 -28.46 -19.33 -20.78
N SER A 171 -29.10 -18.36 -20.09
CA SER A 171 -29.80 -17.25 -20.71
C SER A 171 -28.90 -16.10 -21.17
N ASN A 172 -27.65 -16.05 -20.72
CA ASN A 172 -26.66 -14.99 -21.10
C ASN A 172 -26.02 -15.25 -22.47
N LYS A 173 -26.82 -15.61 -23.46
CA LYS A 173 -26.40 -15.85 -24.85
C LYS A 173 -26.61 -14.59 -25.68
N ASP A 174 -25.76 -14.39 -26.72
CA ASP A 174 -26.01 -13.37 -27.70
C ASP A 174 -27.27 -13.66 -28.54
N PHE A 175 -27.65 -12.70 -29.39
CA PHE A 175 -28.82 -12.86 -30.27
C PHE A 175 -28.66 -13.95 -31.33
N SER A 176 -27.46 -14.49 -31.51
CA SER A 176 -27.18 -15.63 -32.37
C SER A 176 -27.12 -16.96 -31.64
N GLY A 177 -27.33 -16.93 -30.30
CA GLY A 177 -27.35 -18.12 -29.44
C GLY A 177 -25.95 -18.54 -28.95
N ASN A 178 -24.89 -17.73 -29.15
CA ASN A 178 -23.56 -17.98 -28.62
C ASN A 178 -23.48 -17.59 -27.13
N GLY A 179 -22.72 -18.28 -26.35
CA GLY A 179 -22.52 -18.04 -24.93
C GLY A 179 -22.89 -19.26 -24.10
N PRO A 180 -23.02 -19.12 -22.79
CA PRO A 180 -23.11 -17.87 -21.98
C PRO A 180 -21.89 -16.97 -22.06
N GLY A 181 -22.11 -15.67 -21.94
CA GLY A 181 -21.00 -14.72 -21.97
C GLY A 181 -21.43 -13.26 -21.75
N PHE A 182 -20.46 -12.38 -21.88
CA PHE A 182 -20.61 -10.95 -21.62
C PHE A 182 -19.60 -10.11 -22.42
N PHE A 183 -19.82 -8.81 -22.40
CA PHE A 183 -18.87 -7.77 -22.85
C PHE A 183 -18.56 -6.83 -21.69
N ILE A 184 -17.49 -6.05 -21.83
CA ILE A 184 -17.16 -4.95 -20.92
C ILE A 184 -17.34 -3.63 -21.67
N VAL A 185 -17.99 -2.65 -21.05
CA VAL A 185 -18.28 -1.35 -21.66
C VAL A 185 -17.97 -0.20 -20.69
N SER A 186 -17.71 0.98 -21.24
CA SER A 186 -17.34 2.18 -20.48
C SER A 186 -18.53 3.05 -20.02
N SER A 187 -19.77 2.66 -20.34
CA SER A 187 -20.96 3.45 -20.05
C SER A 187 -22.17 2.55 -19.80
N THR A 188 -23.17 3.03 -19.06
CA THR A 188 -24.50 2.41 -18.95
C THR A 188 -25.48 2.87 -20.06
N GLY A 189 -25.09 3.87 -20.86
CA GLY A 189 -25.82 4.32 -22.06
C GLY A 189 -25.40 3.55 -23.30
N TYR A 190 -25.84 4.03 -24.46
CA TYR A 190 -25.43 3.48 -25.78
C TYR A 190 -24.18 4.15 -26.34
N ASP A 191 -23.65 5.15 -25.66
CA ASP A 191 -22.45 5.87 -26.10
C ASP A 191 -21.21 5.29 -25.39
N TYR A 192 -20.64 4.25 -25.98
CA TYR A 192 -19.47 3.57 -25.44
C TYR A 192 -18.20 4.16 -26.04
N THR A 193 -17.35 4.77 -25.21
CA THR A 193 -15.99 5.16 -25.60
C THR A 193 -15.04 3.97 -25.64
N ALA A 194 -15.42 2.86 -24.99
CA ALA A 194 -14.74 1.59 -25.08
C ALA A 194 -15.74 0.43 -24.94
N PHE A 195 -15.49 -0.60 -25.73
CA PHE A 195 -16.24 -1.84 -25.78
C PHE A 195 -15.23 -2.98 -25.91
N TYR A 196 -15.24 -3.94 -24.98
CA TYR A 196 -14.29 -5.04 -24.98
C TYR A 196 -15.00 -6.39 -25.06
N GLY A 197 -14.46 -7.25 -25.89
CA GLY A 197 -14.93 -8.61 -26.05
C GLY A 197 -13.86 -9.48 -26.70
N GLY A 198 -14.16 -10.76 -26.89
CA GLY A 198 -13.27 -11.73 -27.52
C GLY A 198 -13.15 -13.02 -26.73
N SER A 199 -12.57 -14.01 -27.34
CA SER A 199 -12.37 -15.36 -26.75
C SER A 199 -10.89 -15.73 -26.58
N ALA A 200 -9.97 -14.80 -26.85
CA ALA A 200 -8.53 -15.00 -26.67
C ALA A 200 -8.08 -14.42 -25.33
N ASP A 201 -6.87 -14.75 -24.88
CA ASP A 201 -6.27 -14.25 -23.61
C ASP A 201 -6.18 -12.73 -23.52
N VAL A 202 -6.23 -12.04 -24.66
CA VAL A 202 -6.22 -10.59 -24.78
C VAL A 202 -7.49 -10.16 -25.51
N LEU A 203 -8.27 -9.28 -24.89
CA LEU A 203 -9.53 -8.80 -25.45
C LEU A 203 -9.30 -7.83 -26.60
N THR A 204 -10.25 -7.78 -27.52
CA THR A 204 -10.32 -6.75 -28.56
C THR A 204 -11.06 -5.53 -28.02
N LYS A 205 -10.48 -4.35 -28.20
CA LYS A 205 -11.10 -3.07 -27.90
C LYS A 205 -11.78 -2.51 -29.14
N GLY A 206 -13.00 -2.06 -28.99
CA GLY A 206 -13.75 -1.29 -29.97
C GLY A 206 -14.46 -0.10 -29.34
N ASP A 207 -15.35 0.52 -30.09
CA ASP A 207 -16.21 1.63 -29.73
C ASP A 207 -17.62 1.42 -30.32
N ASN A 208 -18.47 2.44 -30.30
CA ASN A 208 -19.82 2.38 -30.90
C ASN A 208 -19.85 2.04 -32.40
N ASN A 209 -18.75 2.24 -33.12
CA ASN A 209 -18.69 2.00 -34.57
C ASN A 209 -17.99 0.67 -34.90
N THR A 210 -17.12 0.20 -34.01
CA THR A 210 -16.23 -0.95 -34.20
C THR A 210 -16.27 -1.90 -33.00
N TYR A 211 -17.46 -2.21 -32.48
CA TYR A 211 -17.58 -3.07 -31.32
C TYR A 211 -17.18 -4.53 -31.63
N PRO A 212 -16.57 -5.23 -30.66
CA PRO A 212 -16.25 -6.65 -30.80
C PRO A 212 -17.50 -7.50 -31.03
N GLN A 213 -17.40 -8.46 -31.97
CA GLN A 213 -18.53 -9.34 -32.32
C GLN A 213 -18.60 -10.59 -31.43
N THR A 214 -17.56 -10.83 -30.64
CA THR A 214 -17.43 -12.06 -29.87
C THR A 214 -17.50 -11.77 -28.38
N LEU A 215 -18.39 -12.48 -27.66
CA LEU A 215 -18.49 -12.47 -26.22
C LEU A 215 -17.21 -13.00 -25.55
N ILE A 216 -16.96 -12.56 -24.32
CA ILE A 216 -16.15 -13.29 -23.36
C ILE A 216 -17.03 -14.42 -22.83
N THR A 217 -16.70 -15.67 -23.15
CA THR A 217 -17.58 -16.84 -22.91
C THR A 217 -17.00 -17.78 -21.87
N ALA A 218 -17.87 -18.42 -21.08
CA ALA A 218 -17.57 -19.56 -20.22
C ALA A 218 -18.85 -20.38 -20.05
N GLU A 219 -18.75 -21.56 -19.43
CA GLU A 219 -19.93 -22.34 -19.02
C GLU A 219 -20.77 -21.56 -17.99
N ALA A 220 -22.03 -21.95 -17.82
CA ALA A 220 -22.84 -21.41 -16.75
C ALA A 220 -22.19 -21.64 -15.38
N GLY A 221 -22.15 -20.63 -14.54
CA GLY A 221 -21.48 -20.67 -13.24
C GLY A 221 -21.13 -19.29 -12.69
N THR A 222 -20.59 -19.27 -11.49
CA THR A 222 -20.06 -18.04 -10.86
C THR A 222 -18.56 -17.96 -11.03
N TYR A 223 -18.07 -16.77 -11.34
CA TYR A 223 -16.67 -16.53 -11.66
C TYR A 223 -16.14 -15.27 -10.97
N ASP A 224 -14.92 -15.32 -10.48
CA ASP A 224 -14.12 -14.15 -10.16
C ASP A 224 -13.46 -13.66 -11.45
N PHE A 225 -13.96 -12.54 -11.93
CA PHE A 225 -13.50 -11.90 -13.15
C PHE A 225 -12.51 -10.78 -12.81
N SER A 226 -11.41 -10.71 -13.57
CA SER A 226 -10.45 -9.62 -13.53
C SER A 226 -10.09 -9.20 -14.95
N PHE A 227 -9.97 -7.90 -15.19
CA PHE A 227 -9.59 -7.32 -16.46
C PHE A 227 -8.63 -6.14 -16.26
N ASN A 228 -7.58 -6.06 -17.08
CA ASN A 228 -6.67 -4.91 -17.08
C ASN A 228 -6.83 -4.13 -18.39
N ASP A 229 -7.29 -2.89 -18.29
CA ASP A 229 -7.66 -2.04 -19.43
C ASP A 229 -6.46 -1.51 -20.23
N LYS A 230 -5.25 -1.62 -19.68
CA LYS A 230 -4.00 -1.23 -20.35
C LYS A 230 -3.40 -2.39 -21.16
N THR A 231 -3.37 -3.57 -20.58
CA THR A 231 -2.80 -4.77 -21.25
C THR A 231 -3.83 -5.55 -22.02
N LEU A 232 -5.12 -5.26 -21.83
CA LEU A 232 -6.29 -5.95 -22.36
C LEU A 232 -6.38 -7.43 -21.97
N LYS A 233 -5.59 -7.84 -20.97
CA LYS A 233 -5.64 -9.19 -20.41
C LYS A 233 -6.77 -9.31 -19.41
N TYR A 234 -7.34 -10.51 -19.34
CA TYR A 234 -8.36 -10.84 -18.36
C TYR A 234 -8.10 -12.21 -17.74
N SER A 235 -8.72 -12.46 -16.60
CA SER A 235 -8.89 -13.79 -16.02
C SER A 235 -10.35 -14.02 -15.66
N LEU A 236 -10.77 -15.26 -15.76
CA LEU A 236 -12.11 -15.72 -15.42
C LEU A 236 -11.96 -17.04 -14.65
N GLU A 237 -11.91 -16.93 -13.32
CA GLU A 237 -11.69 -18.07 -12.44
C GLU A 237 -13.02 -18.55 -11.86
N LYS A 238 -13.37 -19.81 -12.12
CA LYS A 238 -14.63 -20.37 -11.62
C LYS A 238 -14.59 -20.43 -10.09
N VAL A 239 -15.57 -19.81 -9.46
CA VAL A 239 -15.77 -19.89 -8.02
C VAL A 239 -16.39 -21.26 -7.71
N LYS A 240 -15.62 -22.11 -7.07
CA LYS A 240 -16.10 -23.44 -6.68
C LYS A 240 -17.12 -23.33 -5.56
N THR A 241 -18.17 -24.11 -5.68
CA THR A 241 -19.16 -24.27 -4.62
C THR A 241 -18.62 -25.11 -3.46
N ILE A 242 -19.28 -25.06 -2.32
CA ILE A 242 -18.91 -25.91 -1.19
C ILE A 242 -19.03 -27.40 -1.54
N GLU A 243 -19.99 -27.76 -2.38
CA GLU A 243 -20.18 -29.16 -2.81
C GLU A 243 -19.03 -29.63 -3.71
N GLU A 244 -18.51 -28.76 -4.60
CA GLU A 244 -17.32 -29.06 -5.39
C GLU A 244 -16.06 -29.24 -4.50
N TYR A 245 -15.87 -28.38 -3.48
CA TYR A 245 -14.79 -28.53 -2.52
C TYR A 245 -14.92 -29.81 -1.69
N LYS A 246 -16.13 -30.18 -1.27
CA LYS A 246 -16.40 -31.44 -0.55
C LYS A 246 -16.11 -32.64 -1.43
N ALA A 247 -16.51 -32.60 -2.72
CA ALA A 247 -16.21 -33.67 -3.66
C ALA A 247 -14.70 -33.86 -3.86
N GLU A 248 -13.94 -32.76 -4.01
CA GLU A 248 -12.48 -32.83 -4.10
C GLU A 248 -11.84 -33.35 -2.81
N LEU A 249 -12.29 -32.90 -1.65
CA LEU A 249 -11.82 -33.39 -0.36
C LEU A 249 -12.10 -34.87 -0.19
N GLN A 250 -13.30 -35.33 -0.55
CA GLN A 250 -13.64 -36.76 -0.50
C GLN A 250 -12.76 -37.59 -1.43
N ALA A 251 -12.53 -37.10 -2.66
CA ALA A 251 -11.64 -37.79 -3.61
C ALA A 251 -10.20 -37.87 -3.05
N LEU A 252 -9.70 -36.81 -2.44
CA LEU A 252 -8.38 -36.78 -1.81
C LEU A 252 -8.28 -37.76 -0.64
N ILE A 253 -9.27 -37.77 0.25
CA ILE A 253 -9.37 -38.74 1.36
C ILE A 253 -9.30 -40.14 0.81
N THR A 254 -10.14 -40.46 -0.16
CA THR A 254 -10.18 -41.80 -0.77
C THR A 254 -8.84 -42.19 -1.41
N SER A 255 -8.18 -41.27 -2.09
CA SER A 255 -6.87 -41.50 -2.70
C SER A 255 -5.81 -41.84 -1.67
N TYR A 256 -5.75 -41.07 -0.56
CA TYR A 256 -4.73 -41.25 0.47
C TYR A 256 -5.02 -42.45 1.37
N GLU A 257 -6.28 -42.84 1.56
CA GLU A 257 -6.63 -44.10 2.24
C GLU A 257 -6.26 -45.30 1.41
N ASN A 258 -6.42 -45.23 0.08
CA ASN A 258 -6.03 -46.33 -0.82
C ASN A 258 -4.51 -46.53 -0.92
N ASP A 259 -3.73 -45.44 -0.70
CA ASP A 259 -2.26 -45.52 -0.63
C ASP A 259 -1.77 -46.16 0.68
N ASP A 260 -2.66 -46.25 1.67
CA ASP A 260 -2.42 -46.85 2.99
C ASP A 260 -1.07 -46.46 3.63
N PRO A 261 -0.87 -45.17 3.99
CA PRO A 261 0.39 -44.75 4.61
C PRO A 261 0.74 -45.49 5.90
N ASN A 262 -0.25 -46.09 6.58
CA ASN A 262 -0.04 -46.88 7.80
C ASN A 262 0.65 -48.23 7.49
N GLY A 263 0.67 -48.65 6.26
CA GLY A 263 1.36 -49.85 5.80
C GLY A 263 2.87 -49.65 5.54
N TYR A 264 3.37 -48.41 5.63
CA TYR A 264 4.77 -48.06 5.39
C TYR A 264 5.50 -47.71 6.69
N ASP A 265 6.82 -47.78 6.67
CA ASP A 265 7.70 -47.47 7.81
C ASP A 265 7.96 -45.96 7.92
N TYR A 266 6.90 -45.21 8.25
CA TYR A 266 7.00 -43.77 8.54
C TYR A 266 7.28 -43.50 10.01
N THR A 267 7.82 -42.30 10.34
CA THR A 267 8.01 -41.91 11.74
C THR A 267 6.65 -41.77 12.43
N GLU A 268 6.59 -42.17 13.71
CA GLU A 268 5.36 -42.08 14.53
C GLU A 268 4.78 -40.65 14.52
N ALA A 269 5.64 -39.64 14.60
CA ALA A 269 5.23 -38.24 14.60
C ALA A 269 4.58 -37.81 13.26
N SER A 270 5.17 -38.16 12.10
CA SER A 270 4.61 -37.81 10.80
C SER A 270 3.33 -38.57 10.51
N LEU A 271 3.27 -39.84 10.90
CA LEU A 271 2.09 -40.68 10.73
C LEU A 271 0.92 -40.20 11.62
N LYS A 272 1.22 -39.80 12.87
CA LYS A 272 0.21 -39.19 13.75
C LYS A 272 -0.34 -37.91 13.16
N ALA A 273 0.51 -37.00 12.66
CA ALA A 273 0.07 -35.74 12.05
C ALA A 273 -0.82 -35.98 10.82
N TYR A 274 -0.49 -36.99 10.00
CA TYR A 274 -1.33 -37.39 8.87
C TYR A 274 -2.69 -37.94 9.33
N ASN A 275 -2.72 -38.83 10.31
CA ASN A 275 -3.96 -39.43 10.80
C ASN A 275 -4.87 -38.37 11.47
N ASP A 276 -4.30 -37.42 12.22
CA ASP A 276 -5.05 -36.30 12.79
C ASP A 276 -5.66 -35.42 11.70
N ALA A 277 -4.90 -35.08 10.64
CA ALA A 277 -5.38 -34.32 9.51
C ALA A 277 -6.46 -35.08 8.71
N LEU A 278 -6.31 -36.39 8.52
CA LEU A 278 -7.30 -37.24 7.87
C LEU A 278 -8.63 -37.28 8.63
N ALA A 279 -8.57 -37.39 9.96
CA ALA A 279 -9.75 -37.34 10.81
C ALA A 279 -10.47 -35.99 10.69
N ALA A 280 -9.72 -34.88 10.79
CA ALA A 280 -10.27 -33.53 10.62
C ALA A 280 -10.87 -33.32 9.22
N ALA A 281 -10.26 -33.86 8.17
CA ALA A 281 -10.76 -33.79 6.79
C ALA A 281 -12.12 -34.51 6.64
N LYS A 282 -12.27 -35.68 7.25
CA LYS A 282 -13.55 -36.41 7.26
C LYS A 282 -14.67 -35.65 7.99
N GLU A 283 -14.33 -34.98 9.10
CA GLU A 283 -15.30 -34.13 9.84
C GLU A 283 -15.70 -32.90 8.99
N ALA A 284 -14.75 -32.30 8.31
CA ALA A 284 -14.96 -31.11 7.48
C ALA A 284 -15.97 -31.33 6.33
N LEU A 285 -16.14 -32.57 5.83
CA LEU A 285 -17.16 -32.91 4.83
C LEU A 285 -18.59 -32.58 5.30
N ASN A 286 -18.85 -32.53 6.61
CA ASN A 286 -20.15 -32.19 7.17
C ASN A 286 -20.30 -30.69 7.46
N SER A 287 -19.24 -29.89 7.28
CA SER A 287 -19.27 -28.47 7.56
C SER A 287 -20.10 -27.69 6.52
N PRO A 288 -20.91 -26.70 6.92
CA PRO A 288 -21.52 -25.75 6.01
C PRO A 288 -20.55 -24.60 5.61
N ASP A 289 -19.40 -24.49 6.24
CA ASP A 289 -18.40 -23.43 5.99
C ASP A 289 -17.35 -23.90 4.97
N ILE A 290 -17.33 -23.23 3.82
CA ILE A 290 -16.40 -23.49 2.72
C ILE A 290 -14.92 -23.39 3.15
N ASN A 291 -14.60 -22.45 4.09
CA ASN A 291 -13.24 -22.27 4.55
C ASN A 291 -12.78 -23.45 5.42
N VAL A 292 -13.68 -24.05 6.19
CA VAL A 292 -13.38 -25.26 6.96
C VAL A 292 -12.99 -26.40 6.00
N VAL A 293 -13.74 -26.58 4.92
CA VAL A 293 -13.50 -27.64 3.90
C VAL A 293 -12.17 -27.37 3.17
N LYS A 294 -11.91 -26.12 2.76
CA LYS A 294 -10.64 -25.73 2.10
C LYS A 294 -9.44 -25.97 2.99
N ASN A 295 -9.49 -25.45 4.23
CA ASN A 295 -8.38 -25.57 5.17
C ASN A 295 -8.09 -27.04 5.53
N ALA A 296 -9.12 -27.86 5.67
CA ALA A 296 -8.96 -29.28 5.91
C ALA A 296 -8.31 -30.02 4.73
N LYS A 297 -8.66 -29.67 3.48
CA LYS A 297 -8.02 -30.18 2.28
C LYS A 297 -6.53 -29.85 2.24
N GLU A 298 -6.18 -28.56 2.44
CA GLU A 298 -4.79 -28.08 2.46
C GLU A 298 -3.97 -28.74 3.59
N ALA A 299 -4.57 -28.87 4.78
CA ALA A 299 -3.92 -29.54 5.91
C ALA A 299 -3.64 -31.02 5.64
N LEU A 300 -4.57 -31.72 5.03
CA LEU A 300 -4.42 -33.13 4.66
C LEU A 300 -3.33 -33.32 3.61
N GLU A 301 -3.33 -32.48 2.54
CA GLU A 301 -2.29 -32.52 1.51
C GLU A 301 -0.90 -32.24 2.10
N LYS A 302 -0.81 -31.27 3.00
CA LYS A 302 0.44 -30.91 3.68
C LYS A 302 0.95 -32.04 4.56
N ALA A 303 0.06 -32.64 5.35
CA ALA A 303 0.42 -33.72 6.25
C ALA A 303 0.86 -34.98 5.48
N TYR A 304 0.19 -35.31 4.37
CA TYR A 304 0.58 -36.43 3.50
C TYR A 304 1.96 -36.20 2.86
N LYS A 305 2.22 -35.00 2.32
CA LYS A 305 3.54 -34.65 1.75
C LYS A 305 4.67 -34.61 2.80
N ALA A 306 4.32 -34.45 4.08
CA ALA A 306 5.27 -34.40 5.18
C ALA A 306 5.56 -35.76 5.79
N LEU A 307 4.99 -36.85 5.27
CA LEU A 307 5.31 -38.19 5.70
C LEU A 307 6.80 -38.47 5.44
N THR A 308 7.51 -38.89 6.50
CA THR A 308 8.94 -39.15 6.47
C THR A 308 9.21 -40.58 6.94
N THR A 309 9.96 -41.35 6.16
CA THR A 309 10.36 -42.70 6.54
C THR A 309 11.25 -42.69 7.76
N GLY A 310 11.03 -43.59 8.67
CA GLY A 310 11.91 -43.89 9.81
C GLY A 310 13.19 -44.54 9.32
N SER A 311 14.08 -43.76 8.66
CA SER A 311 15.45 -44.25 8.43
C SER A 311 16.17 -44.24 9.77
N THR A 312 16.17 -45.35 10.45
CA THR A 312 17.24 -45.65 11.40
C THR A 312 18.44 -46.02 10.53
N ASP A 313 19.37 -45.08 10.36
CA ASP A 313 20.77 -45.47 10.14
C ASP A 313 21.15 -46.33 11.36
N VAL A 314 21.02 -47.63 11.19
CA VAL A 314 21.65 -48.57 12.08
C VAL A 314 23.14 -48.39 11.80
N GLU A 315 23.84 -47.60 12.63
CA GLU A 315 25.29 -47.73 12.72
C GLU A 315 25.55 -49.21 13.05
N LEU A 316 26.02 -49.91 12.05
CA LEU A 316 26.54 -51.28 12.27
C LEU A 316 27.63 -51.12 13.34
N PRO A 317 27.61 -51.87 14.43
CA PRO A 317 28.68 -51.86 15.40
C PRO A 317 29.98 -52.20 14.67
N ASP A 318 30.97 -51.35 14.86
CA ASP A 318 32.33 -51.55 14.37
C ASP A 318 32.83 -52.88 15.00
N ILE A 319 32.76 -53.95 14.20
CA ILE A 319 33.37 -55.25 14.53
C ILE A 319 34.85 -55.11 14.18
N GLY A 320 35.63 -54.56 15.18
CA GLY A 320 37.09 -54.49 15.14
C GLY A 320 37.78 -55.84 14.88
#